data_df389c38e8201e5375f95faed0206568
#
_entry.id   df389c38e8201e5375f95faed0206568
#
_cell.length_a   1.000
_cell.length_b   1.000
_cell.length_c   1.000
_cell.angle_alpha   90.00
_cell.angle_beta   90.00
_cell.angle_gamma   90.00
#
_symmetry.space_group_name_H-M   'P 1'
#
loop_
_entity.id
_entity.type
_entity.pdbx_description
1 polymer ?
#
loop_
_entity_poly.entity_id
_entity_poly.type
_entity_poly.pdbx_seq_one_letter_code
_entity_poly.pdbx_strand_id
1 'polypeptide(L)'
;MKKLISLLFTAFISFSLFAQTTVGEIDLNNKQIAEDGTENKIIEREVKRVLDSFVKLPGKEFRILKTEVTQKLYQDVMGENPSRKKRKNYPVDCVSWYDAIYFCNKLSEKLGFTPVYAVDGKTDVATWNYTPHERESIEGEISQNLVANGFRLPTVEEWQYAAKGGQNYKYSGSNDLDEVGWYDSNSRNKTHPVAQKKANGYGLYDMSGNVWEWCWGVNPDFSGYRFCCGGSYYYYDGGCEVDYRGYFNASYRYYDIGFRIVCNAD
;
A
#
# COMPACT_ATOMS: atom_id res chain seq x y z
N MET A 1 -11.85 40.87 21.20
CA MET A 1 -10.88 39.76 21.07
C MET A 1 -11.37 38.44 21.70
N LYS A 2 -12.69 38.22 21.93
CA LYS A 2 -13.22 36.96 22.53
C LYS A 2 -14.17 36.16 21.56
N LYS A 3 -14.28 36.55 20.31
CA LYS A 3 -15.17 35.89 19.31
C LYS A 3 -14.42 35.12 18.20
N LEU A 4 -13.10 35.13 18.16
CA LEU A 4 -12.30 34.43 17.11
C LEU A 4 -11.79 33.06 17.56
N ILE A 5 -11.91 32.71 18.82
CA ILE A 5 -11.41 31.42 19.37
C ILE A 5 -12.49 30.33 19.31
N SER A 6 -13.76 30.72 19.12
CA SER A 6 -14.89 29.76 19.11
C SER A 6 -15.11 29.04 17.75
N LEU A 7 -14.52 29.52 16.64
CA LEU A 7 -14.70 28.88 15.33
C LEU A 7 -13.63 27.82 15.00
N LEU A 8 -12.53 27.80 15.71
CA LEU A 8 -11.48 26.77 15.52
C LEU A 8 -11.76 25.47 16.30
N PHE A 9 -12.66 25.51 17.27
CA PHE A 9 -13.01 24.34 18.10
C PHE A 9 -14.08 23.43 17.49
N THR A 10 -14.89 23.94 16.55
CA THR A 10 -15.98 23.16 15.91
C THR A 10 -15.53 22.32 14.73
N ALA A 11 -14.36 22.59 14.14
CA ALA A 11 -13.80 21.77 13.04
C ALA A 11 -13.12 20.48 13.53
N PHE A 12 -12.74 20.41 14.81
CA PHE A 12 -12.07 19.24 15.40
C PHE A 12 -13.02 18.15 15.90
N ILE A 13 -14.30 18.46 16.10
CA ILE A 13 -15.27 17.51 16.69
C ILE A 13 -15.89 16.56 15.65
N SER A 14 -15.85 16.88 14.37
CA SER A 14 -16.36 15.99 13.30
C SER A 14 -15.38 14.87 12.88
N PHE A 15 -14.11 14.92 13.32
CA PHE A 15 -13.10 13.91 12.99
C PHE A 15 -13.11 12.67 13.90
N SER A 16 -13.79 12.74 15.06
CA SER A 16 -13.76 11.66 16.06
C SER A 16 -14.77 10.53 15.81
N LEU A 17 -15.59 10.59 14.76
CA LEU A 17 -16.64 9.57 14.54
C LEU A 17 -16.26 8.44 13.58
N PHE A 18 -15.07 8.47 12.94
CA PHE A 18 -14.66 7.46 11.97
C PHE A 18 -13.43 6.62 12.36
N ALA A 19 -12.88 6.79 13.55
CA ALA A 19 -11.74 6.00 14.04
C ALA A 19 -12.20 4.77 14.82
N GLN A 20 -13.04 3.92 14.26
CA GLN A 20 -13.27 2.58 14.78
C GLN A 20 -12.69 1.56 13.82
N THR A 21 -11.50 1.05 14.10
CA THR A 21 -11.16 -0.38 14.15
C THR A 21 -9.66 -0.61 14.33
N THR A 22 -9.38 -1.16 15.43
CA THR A 22 -8.28 -2.04 15.89
C THR A 22 -7.03 -2.19 15.03
N VAL A 23 -6.00 -1.50 15.44
CA VAL A 23 -4.62 -1.92 15.30
C VAL A 23 -4.17 -2.39 16.68
N GLY A 24 -4.16 -3.71 16.89
CA GLY A 24 -3.88 -4.37 18.16
C GLY A 24 -4.78 -3.86 19.28
N GLU A 25 -5.91 -4.52 19.51
CA GLU A 25 -6.90 -4.33 20.59
C GLU A 25 -6.75 -3.02 21.40
N ILE A 26 -7.14 -1.89 20.81
CA ILE A 26 -7.44 -0.67 21.54
C ILE A 26 -8.95 -0.51 21.41
N ASP A 27 -9.64 -0.74 22.52
CA ASP A 27 -11.06 -0.49 22.64
C ASP A 27 -11.33 1.01 22.67
N LEU A 28 -11.57 1.58 21.50
CA LEU A 28 -11.95 3.00 21.35
C LEU A 28 -13.42 3.25 21.73
N ASN A 29 -14.15 2.25 22.26
CA ASN A 29 -15.51 2.44 22.75
C ASN A 29 -15.58 2.99 24.17
N ASN A 30 -14.46 3.08 24.88
CA ASN A 30 -14.40 3.73 26.19
C ASN A 30 -14.13 5.22 26.01
N LYS A 31 -15.15 5.96 25.56
CA LYS A 31 -15.15 7.42 25.49
C LYS A 31 -15.17 8.02 26.91
N GLN A 32 -14.03 8.10 27.54
CA GLN A 32 -13.71 9.25 28.38
C GLN A 32 -12.60 9.99 27.65
N ILE A 33 -12.96 11.10 27.03
CA ILE A 33 -12.05 12.03 26.36
C ILE A 33 -11.14 12.57 27.47
N ALA A 34 -9.96 12.00 27.59
CA ALA A 34 -8.89 12.63 28.34
C ALA A 34 -8.38 13.79 27.48
N GLU A 35 -8.66 15.01 27.90
CA GLU A 35 -8.20 16.28 27.29
C GLU A 35 -6.67 16.47 27.36
N ASP A 36 -5.86 15.41 27.54
CA ASP A 36 -4.46 15.48 27.98
C ASP A 36 -3.38 15.03 26.98
N GLY A 37 -3.67 15.02 25.69
CA GLY A 37 -2.68 14.65 24.68
C GLY A 37 -2.42 13.14 24.53
N THR A 38 -3.22 12.27 25.14
CA THR A 38 -3.09 10.81 25.03
C THR A 38 -3.39 10.33 23.61
N GLU A 39 -4.39 10.94 22.95
CA GLU A 39 -4.75 10.63 21.57
C GLU A 39 -3.60 10.94 20.59
N ASN A 40 -2.96 12.10 20.74
CA ASN A 40 -1.79 12.47 19.93
C ASN A 40 -0.64 11.47 20.10
N LYS A 41 -0.37 10.99 21.32
CA LYS A 41 0.66 9.97 21.57
C LYS A 41 0.33 8.62 20.95
N ILE A 42 -0.95 8.27 20.86
CA ILE A 42 -1.40 7.03 20.18
C ILE A 42 -1.17 7.16 18.69
N ILE A 43 -1.57 8.27 18.07
CA ILE A 43 -1.35 8.54 16.64
C ILE A 43 0.15 8.54 16.34
N GLU A 44 0.97 9.23 17.11
CA GLU A 44 2.42 9.26 16.95
C GLU A 44 3.05 7.86 16.99
N ARG A 45 2.60 6.99 17.90
CA ARG A 45 3.08 5.60 17.99
C ARG A 45 2.67 4.79 16.75
N GLU A 46 1.45 4.96 16.25
CA GLU A 46 0.98 4.27 15.06
C GLU A 46 1.72 4.76 13.81
N VAL A 47 1.89 6.07 13.65
CA VAL A 47 2.72 6.66 12.58
C VAL A 47 4.13 6.06 12.62
N LYS A 48 4.77 6.10 13.80
CA LYS A 48 6.11 5.53 13.97
C LYS A 48 6.14 4.04 13.59
N ARG A 49 5.19 3.25 14.09
CA ARG A 49 5.12 1.80 13.80
C ARG A 49 4.98 1.52 12.31
N VAL A 50 4.14 2.28 11.61
CA VAL A 50 3.97 2.13 10.16
C VAL A 50 5.25 2.56 9.44
N LEU A 51 5.82 3.72 9.75
CA LEU A 51 7.04 4.22 9.11
C LEU A 51 8.27 3.35 9.39
N ASP A 52 8.39 2.71 10.55
CA ASP A 52 9.46 1.75 10.88
C ASP A 52 9.45 0.50 9.96
N SER A 53 8.32 0.23 9.31
CA SER A 53 8.21 -0.84 8.30
C SER A 53 8.64 -0.41 6.89
N PHE A 54 9.03 0.85 6.70
CA PHE A 54 9.53 1.39 5.43
C PHE A 54 11.06 1.49 5.43
N VAL A 55 11.63 1.48 4.23
CA VAL A 55 13.06 1.70 4.00
C VAL A 55 13.24 2.98 3.20
N LYS A 56 14.10 3.88 3.68
CA LYS A 56 14.61 5.00 2.89
C LYS A 56 15.64 4.46 1.92
N LEU A 57 15.43 4.65 0.62
CA LEU A 57 16.35 4.16 -0.39
C LEU A 57 17.49 5.16 -0.63
N PRO A 58 18.73 4.68 -0.88
CA PRO A 58 19.86 5.56 -1.19
C PRO A 58 19.55 6.47 -2.39
N GLY A 59 19.78 7.78 -2.24
CA GLY A 59 19.59 8.75 -3.33
C GLY A 59 18.14 8.94 -3.78
N LYS A 60 17.15 8.55 -2.99
CA LYS A 60 15.73 8.75 -3.27
C LYS A 60 15.04 9.54 -2.16
N GLU A 61 14.09 10.37 -2.56
CA GLU A 61 13.31 11.21 -1.63
C GLU A 61 12.05 10.50 -1.08
N PHE A 62 11.89 9.21 -1.36
CA PHE A 62 10.79 8.41 -0.85
C PHE A 62 11.27 7.23 -0.03
N ARG A 63 10.39 6.69 0.79
CA ARG A 63 10.52 5.42 1.49
C ARG A 63 9.60 4.39 0.86
N ILE A 64 9.98 3.13 0.92
CA ILE A 64 9.18 2.01 0.39
C ILE A 64 8.91 0.98 1.48
N LEU A 65 7.72 0.41 1.50
CA LEU A 65 7.36 -0.65 2.43
C LEU A 65 8.25 -1.88 2.22
N LYS A 66 8.77 -2.48 3.30
CA LYS A 66 9.71 -3.61 3.25
C LYS A 66 9.17 -4.85 2.55
N THR A 67 7.86 -5.06 2.62
CA THR A 67 7.13 -6.19 2.04
C THR A 67 5.98 -5.69 1.21
N GLU A 68 5.20 -6.57 0.63
CA GLU A 68 3.85 -6.25 0.14
C GLU A 68 2.97 -5.78 1.33
N VAL A 69 1.90 -5.04 1.04
CA VAL A 69 0.87 -4.72 2.03
C VAL A 69 0.27 -6.02 2.54
N THR A 70 0.35 -6.25 3.86
CA THR A 70 -0.20 -7.45 4.48
C THR A 70 -1.72 -7.38 4.59
N GLN A 71 -2.37 -8.54 4.64
CA GLN A 71 -3.81 -8.64 4.89
C GLN A 71 -4.21 -7.96 6.20
N LYS A 72 -3.34 -8.03 7.23
CA LYS A 72 -3.59 -7.32 8.49
C LYS A 72 -3.61 -5.82 8.30
N LEU A 73 -2.57 -5.24 7.66
CA LEU A 73 -2.50 -3.80 7.43
C LEU A 73 -3.68 -3.32 6.56
N TYR A 74 -4.00 -4.09 5.52
CA TYR A 74 -5.15 -3.78 4.67
C TYR A 74 -6.46 -3.77 5.46
N GLN A 75 -6.72 -4.79 6.27
CA GLN A 75 -7.91 -4.88 7.11
C GLN A 75 -7.98 -3.77 8.15
N ASP A 76 -6.85 -3.41 8.77
CA ASP A 76 -6.77 -2.32 9.77
C ASP A 76 -7.13 -0.95 9.17
N VAL A 77 -6.88 -0.75 7.88
CA VAL A 77 -7.18 0.49 7.15
C VAL A 77 -8.58 0.48 6.55
N MET A 78 -8.93 -0.60 5.87
CA MET A 78 -10.16 -0.69 5.06
C MET A 78 -11.37 -1.21 5.85
N GLY A 79 -11.14 -1.91 6.97
CA GLY A 79 -12.20 -2.55 7.76
C GLY A 79 -12.52 -3.97 7.30
N GLU A 80 -12.01 -4.39 6.14
CA GLU A 80 -12.27 -5.70 5.54
C GLU A 80 -11.01 -6.30 4.91
N ASN A 81 -11.06 -7.59 4.60
CA ASN A 81 -9.99 -8.30 3.94
C ASN A 81 -10.54 -9.08 2.73
N PRO A 82 -10.25 -8.68 1.48
CA PRO A 82 -10.78 -9.32 0.28
C PRO A 82 -10.09 -10.64 -0.06
N SER A 83 -8.90 -10.87 0.49
CA SER A 83 -8.02 -11.97 0.08
C SER A 83 -8.72 -13.33 0.09
N ARG A 84 -8.38 -14.17 -0.88
CA ARG A 84 -8.96 -15.50 -1.05
C ARG A 84 -8.81 -16.38 0.18
N LYS A 85 -7.65 -16.32 0.86
CA LYS A 85 -7.40 -17.04 2.12
C LYS A 85 -7.03 -16.05 3.21
N LYS A 86 -7.83 -15.96 4.27
CA LYS A 86 -7.64 -15.00 5.36
C LYS A 86 -6.48 -15.40 6.27
N ARG A 87 -5.35 -14.66 6.20
CA ARG A 87 -4.13 -14.93 6.97
C ARG A 87 -3.35 -13.64 7.21
N LYS A 88 -3.31 -13.14 8.43
CA LYS A 88 -2.81 -11.80 8.82
C LYS A 88 -1.49 -11.39 8.18
N ASN A 89 -0.49 -12.28 8.16
CA ASN A 89 0.90 -11.98 7.72
C ASN A 89 1.17 -12.38 6.25
N TYR A 90 0.16 -12.62 5.46
CA TYR A 90 0.26 -12.85 4.03
C TYR A 90 0.04 -11.55 3.27
N PRO A 91 0.52 -11.42 2.02
CA PRO A 91 0.15 -10.27 1.20
C PRO A 91 -1.37 -10.22 1.04
N VAL A 92 -1.92 -9.03 0.97
CA VAL A 92 -3.29 -8.87 0.51
C VAL A 92 -3.35 -9.23 -0.97
N ASP A 93 -4.36 -10.00 -1.34
CA ASP A 93 -4.68 -10.37 -2.73
C ASP A 93 -6.15 -10.07 -3.04
N CYS A 94 -6.58 -10.23 -4.28
CA CYS A 94 -7.93 -9.89 -4.73
C CYS A 94 -8.24 -8.39 -4.59
N VAL A 95 -7.28 -7.55 -4.84
CA VAL A 95 -7.41 -6.07 -4.83
C VAL A 95 -7.17 -5.51 -6.23
N SER A 96 -8.03 -4.61 -6.67
CA SER A 96 -7.86 -3.87 -7.91
C SER A 96 -6.87 -2.71 -7.73
N TRP A 97 -6.44 -2.13 -8.84
CA TRP A 97 -5.63 -0.91 -8.80
C TRP A 97 -6.40 0.25 -8.13
N TYR A 98 -7.72 0.32 -8.34
CA TYR A 98 -8.58 1.30 -7.69
C TYR A 98 -8.68 1.09 -6.17
N ASP A 99 -8.78 -0.17 -5.71
CA ASP A 99 -8.75 -0.50 -4.28
C ASP A 99 -7.42 -0.06 -3.65
N ALA A 100 -6.30 -0.22 -4.39
CA ALA A 100 -4.98 0.12 -3.90
C ALA A 100 -4.77 1.64 -3.75
N ILE A 101 -5.22 2.48 -4.70
CA ILE A 101 -5.13 3.94 -4.56
C ILE A 101 -6.10 4.48 -3.49
N TYR A 102 -7.27 3.88 -3.36
CA TYR A 102 -8.22 4.18 -2.29
C TYR A 102 -7.60 3.88 -0.91
N PHE A 103 -6.98 2.71 -0.76
CA PHE A 103 -6.24 2.32 0.45
C PHE A 103 -5.15 3.34 0.79
N CYS A 104 -4.35 3.79 -0.19
CA CYS A 104 -3.28 4.76 0.02
C CYS A 104 -3.79 6.07 0.63
N ASN A 105 -4.87 6.64 0.07
CA ASN A 105 -5.45 7.85 0.61
C ASN A 105 -6.04 7.62 2.01
N LYS A 106 -6.77 6.53 2.19
CA LYS A 106 -7.36 6.19 3.50
C LYS A 106 -6.31 5.97 4.58
N LEU A 107 -5.16 5.35 4.26
CA LEU A 107 -4.03 5.22 5.18
C LEU A 107 -3.41 6.59 5.49
N SER A 108 -3.27 7.46 4.48
CA SER A 108 -2.75 8.81 4.66
C SER A 108 -3.62 9.61 5.62
N GLU A 109 -4.93 9.64 5.38
CA GLU A 109 -5.90 10.32 6.26
C GLU A 109 -5.85 9.78 7.69
N LYS A 110 -5.84 8.45 7.84
CA LYS A 110 -5.81 7.78 9.15
C LYS A 110 -4.59 8.16 9.99
N LEU A 111 -3.45 8.42 9.34
CA LEU A 111 -2.20 8.75 10.00
C LEU A 111 -1.88 10.26 9.98
N GLY A 112 -2.81 11.11 9.51
CA GLY A 112 -2.66 12.56 9.49
C GLY A 112 -1.72 13.09 8.39
N PHE A 113 -1.43 12.28 7.35
CA PHE A 113 -0.70 12.73 6.18
C PHE A 113 -1.63 13.30 5.12
N THR A 114 -1.08 14.16 4.26
CA THR A 114 -1.80 14.69 3.10
C THR A 114 -1.96 13.60 2.04
N PRO A 115 -3.20 13.21 1.66
CA PRO A 115 -3.43 12.21 0.63
C PRO A 115 -2.84 12.63 -0.72
N VAL A 116 -2.35 11.63 -1.47
CA VAL A 116 -1.65 11.84 -2.75
C VAL A 116 -2.60 11.87 -3.92
N TYR A 117 -3.64 11.03 -3.91
CA TYR A 117 -4.55 10.89 -5.05
C TYR A 117 -5.76 11.80 -4.94
N ALA A 118 -6.23 12.26 -6.10
CA ALA A 118 -7.50 13.00 -6.20
C ALA A 118 -8.34 12.45 -7.36
N VAL A 119 -9.65 12.45 -7.18
CA VAL A 119 -10.64 12.20 -8.22
C VAL A 119 -11.41 13.50 -8.43
N ASP A 120 -11.38 14.04 -9.64
CA ASP A 120 -11.95 15.35 -9.98
C ASP A 120 -11.51 16.46 -8.99
N GLY A 121 -10.21 16.42 -8.62
CA GLY A 121 -9.59 17.36 -7.69
C GLY A 121 -9.89 17.13 -6.20
N LYS A 122 -10.67 16.10 -5.85
CA LYS A 122 -11.03 15.78 -4.45
C LYS A 122 -10.18 14.64 -3.91
N THR A 123 -9.54 14.85 -2.77
CA THR A 123 -8.68 13.84 -2.11
C THR A 123 -9.42 12.96 -1.11
N ASP A 124 -10.55 13.43 -0.56
CA ASP A 124 -11.40 12.66 0.36
C ASP A 124 -12.04 11.48 -0.38
N VAL A 125 -11.66 10.27 -0.01
CA VAL A 125 -12.14 9.04 -0.63
C VAL A 125 -13.65 8.83 -0.50
N ALA A 126 -14.31 9.42 0.51
CA ALA A 126 -15.76 9.35 0.68
C ALA A 126 -16.52 10.06 -0.47
N THR A 127 -15.83 10.95 -1.20
CA THR A 127 -16.41 11.70 -2.32
C THR A 127 -16.22 11.01 -3.69
N TRP A 128 -15.48 9.90 -3.75
CA TRP A 128 -15.11 9.25 -5.02
C TRP A 128 -16.21 8.39 -5.62
N ASN A 129 -17.38 8.31 -4.98
CA ASN A 129 -18.48 7.44 -5.40
C ASN A 129 -18.02 6.00 -5.73
N TYR A 130 -17.06 5.50 -4.97
CA TYR A 130 -16.42 4.21 -5.13
C TYR A 130 -16.52 3.41 -3.84
N THR A 131 -17.01 2.18 -3.96
CA THR A 131 -17.00 1.20 -2.86
C THR A 131 -15.99 0.13 -3.21
N PRO A 132 -14.87 0.01 -2.46
CA PRO A 132 -13.88 -1.04 -2.66
C PRO A 132 -14.54 -2.42 -2.70
N HIS A 133 -14.04 -3.29 -3.58
CA HIS A 133 -14.50 -4.67 -3.81
C HIS A 133 -15.91 -4.82 -4.42
N GLU A 134 -16.75 -3.76 -4.41
CA GLU A 134 -18.10 -3.78 -4.99
C GLU A 134 -18.12 -3.14 -6.38
N ARG A 135 -17.40 -2.02 -6.57
CA ARG A 135 -17.38 -1.32 -7.85
C ARG A 135 -16.17 -1.71 -8.70
N GLU A 136 -16.34 -1.71 -10.01
CA GLU A 136 -15.26 -2.08 -10.95
C GLU A 136 -14.23 -0.96 -11.11
N SER A 137 -14.67 0.30 -11.12
CA SER A 137 -13.82 1.46 -11.38
C SER A 137 -14.22 2.68 -10.58
N ILE A 138 -13.26 3.58 -10.40
CA ILE A 138 -13.50 4.96 -9.99
C ILE A 138 -13.82 5.74 -11.26
N GLU A 139 -14.94 6.48 -11.25
CA GLU A 139 -15.31 7.39 -12.32
C GLU A 139 -14.70 8.78 -12.06
N GLY A 140 -14.30 9.48 -13.13
CA GLY A 140 -13.68 10.80 -13.05
C GLY A 140 -12.18 10.81 -13.37
N GLU A 141 -11.61 12.00 -13.38
CA GLU A 141 -10.17 12.20 -13.63
C GLU A 141 -9.37 11.88 -12.38
N ILE A 142 -8.54 10.82 -12.46
CA ILE A 142 -7.65 10.43 -11.37
C ILE A 142 -6.30 11.10 -11.56
N SER A 143 -5.87 11.88 -10.57
CA SER A 143 -4.59 12.57 -10.53
C SER A 143 -3.81 12.25 -9.26
N GLN A 144 -2.50 12.58 -9.26
CA GLN A 144 -1.65 12.47 -8.07
C GLN A 144 -0.88 13.78 -7.81
N ASN A 145 -0.72 14.10 -6.53
CA ASN A 145 0.12 15.20 -6.06
C ASN A 145 1.38 14.63 -5.40
N LEU A 146 2.52 14.66 -6.11
CA LEU A 146 3.79 14.14 -5.61
C LEU A 146 4.46 15.02 -4.55
N VAL A 147 3.94 16.23 -4.29
CA VAL A 147 4.41 17.09 -3.18
C VAL A 147 3.76 16.68 -1.85
N ALA A 148 2.63 15.96 -1.91
CA ALA A 148 1.97 15.43 -0.72
C ALA A 148 2.85 14.39 -0.01
N ASN A 149 2.82 14.39 1.32
CA ASN A 149 3.62 13.49 2.15
C ASN A 149 2.94 12.15 2.48
N GLY A 150 1.79 11.87 1.89
CA GLY A 150 1.03 10.65 2.09
C GLY A 150 1.57 9.44 1.35
N PHE A 151 0.79 8.37 1.40
CA PHE A 151 1.12 7.08 0.79
C PHE A 151 0.61 6.99 -0.64
N ARG A 152 1.35 6.24 -1.47
CA ARG A 152 1.01 6.02 -2.89
C ARG A 152 1.59 4.70 -3.41
N LEU A 153 1.14 4.28 -4.57
CA LEU A 153 1.81 3.22 -5.33
C LEU A 153 3.16 3.72 -5.86
N PRO A 154 4.18 2.87 -5.94
CA PRO A 154 5.42 3.20 -6.65
C PRO A 154 5.15 3.34 -8.16
N THR A 155 5.91 4.16 -8.86
CA THR A 155 6.03 4.03 -10.32
C THR A 155 6.78 2.74 -10.65
N VAL A 156 6.74 2.32 -11.92
CA VAL A 156 7.52 1.15 -12.37
C VAL A 156 9.01 1.36 -12.11
N GLU A 157 9.51 2.56 -12.40
CA GLU A 157 10.92 2.91 -12.24
C GLU A 157 11.33 2.92 -10.76
N GLU A 158 10.47 3.43 -9.86
CA GLU A 158 10.71 3.40 -8.42
C GLU A 158 10.72 1.97 -7.89
N TRP A 159 9.78 1.15 -8.35
CA TRP A 159 9.70 -0.25 -7.98
C TRP A 159 10.94 -1.03 -8.45
N GLN A 160 11.34 -0.89 -9.72
CA GLN A 160 12.50 -1.55 -10.29
C GLN A 160 13.81 -1.10 -9.62
N TYR A 161 13.95 0.20 -9.32
CA TYR A 161 15.08 0.69 -8.56
C TYR A 161 15.16 0.02 -7.17
N ALA A 162 14.04 -0.10 -6.49
CA ALA A 162 13.93 -0.76 -5.20
C ALA A 162 14.25 -2.27 -5.30
N ALA A 163 13.72 -2.94 -6.32
CA ALA A 163 13.93 -4.37 -6.58
C ALA A 163 15.39 -4.70 -6.87
N LYS A 164 16.11 -3.86 -7.60
CA LYS A 164 17.56 -4.05 -7.84
C LYS A 164 18.38 -4.03 -6.55
N GLY A 165 17.94 -3.33 -5.53
CA GLY A 165 18.59 -3.37 -4.22
C GLY A 165 20.05 -2.92 -4.22
N GLY A 166 20.48 -2.07 -5.19
CA GLY A 166 21.87 -1.68 -5.39
C GLY A 166 22.76 -2.80 -5.94
N GLN A 167 22.16 -3.86 -6.50
CA GLN A 167 22.83 -5.07 -6.97
C GLN A 167 22.47 -5.32 -8.44
N ASN A 168 23.27 -6.15 -9.12
CA ASN A 168 23.05 -6.49 -10.51
C ASN A 168 22.71 -7.99 -10.64
N TYR A 169 21.59 -8.39 -10.03
CA TYR A 169 21.06 -9.73 -10.11
C TYR A 169 19.81 -9.78 -11.01
N LYS A 170 19.54 -10.97 -11.54
CA LYS A 170 18.34 -11.26 -12.35
C LYS A 170 17.07 -11.07 -11.52
N TYR A 171 17.11 -11.54 -10.26
CA TYR A 171 16.02 -11.43 -9.30
C TYR A 171 16.42 -10.52 -8.14
N SER A 172 15.47 -10.10 -7.35
CA SER A 172 15.71 -9.16 -6.27
C SER A 172 16.53 -9.80 -5.13
N GLY A 173 17.85 -9.62 -5.16
CA GLY A 173 18.80 -10.10 -4.14
C GLY A 173 19.57 -11.37 -4.48
N SER A 174 19.31 -12.02 -5.65
CA SER A 174 20.05 -13.21 -6.12
C SER A 174 19.84 -13.46 -7.61
N ASN A 175 20.74 -14.28 -8.22
CA ASN A 175 20.49 -14.91 -9.52
C ASN A 175 19.73 -16.24 -9.39
N ASP A 176 19.54 -16.74 -8.19
CA ASP A 176 18.75 -17.92 -7.86
C ASP A 176 17.40 -17.49 -7.25
N LEU A 177 16.31 -17.71 -8.00
CA LEU A 177 14.96 -17.33 -7.57
C LEU A 177 14.49 -18.12 -6.34
N ASP A 178 14.98 -19.34 -6.15
CA ASP A 178 14.63 -20.15 -4.97
C ASP A 178 15.10 -19.53 -3.66
N GLU A 179 16.16 -18.70 -3.67
CA GLU A 179 16.61 -17.98 -2.47
C GLU A 179 15.69 -16.82 -2.09
N VAL A 180 15.11 -16.13 -3.08
CA VAL A 180 14.51 -14.79 -2.92
C VAL A 180 13.03 -14.69 -3.21
N GLY A 181 12.43 -15.70 -3.88
CA GLY A 181 11.06 -15.62 -4.36
C GLY A 181 10.22 -16.88 -4.19
N TRP A 182 8.90 -16.67 -4.17
CA TRP A 182 7.88 -17.71 -4.27
C TRP A 182 7.23 -17.64 -5.64
N TYR A 183 7.42 -18.66 -6.49
CA TYR A 183 6.93 -18.72 -7.86
C TYR A 183 6.34 -20.11 -8.16
N ASP A 184 5.90 -20.40 -9.38
CA ASP A 184 5.16 -21.61 -9.70
C ASP A 184 5.85 -22.91 -9.26
N SER A 185 7.16 -22.99 -9.40
CA SER A 185 7.92 -24.22 -9.14
C SER A 185 8.14 -24.50 -7.64
N ASN A 186 8.11 -23.49 -6.75
CA ASN A 186 8.39 -23.69 -5.33
C ASN A 186 7.26 -23.28 -4.38
N SER A 187 6.24 -22.55 -4.87
CA SER A 187 5.15 -21.98 -4.04
C SER A 187 4.10 -22.98 -3.59
N ARG A 188 4.01 -24.15 -4.24
CA ARG A 188 2.89 -25.09 -4.08
C ARG A 188 1.54 -24.44 -4.44
N ASN A 189 1.55 -23.59 -5.47
CA ASN A 189 0.38 -22.90 -6.02
C ASN A 189 -0.43 -22.10 -4.97
N LYS A 190 0.27 -21.33 -4.14
CA LYS A 190 -0.32 -20.47 -3.09
C LYS A 190 0.60 -19.33 -2.71
N THR A 191 0.02 -18.25 -2.18
CA THR A 191 0.75 -17.20 -1.48
C THR A 191 1.42 -17.73 -0.19
N HIS A 192 2.48 -17.08 0.22
CA HIS A 192 3.24 -17.35 1.45
C HIS A 192 3.25 -16.13 2.39
N PRO A 193 3.53 -16.30 3.69
CA PRO A 193 3.74 -15.16 4.57
C PRO A 193 4.85 -14.27 4.03
N VAL A 194 4.70 -12.96 4.18
CA VAL A 194 5.72 -12.02 3.74
C VAL A 194 7.05 -12.22 4.48
N ALA A 195 8.15 -11.82 3.86
CA ALA A 195 9.51 -11.85 4.44
C ALA A 195 10.01 -13.26 4.87
N GLN A 196 9.65 -14.30 4.11
CA GLN A 196 10.15 -15.66 4.39
C GLN A 196 11.37 -16.03 3.55
N LYS A 197 11.64 -15.30 2.48
CA LYS A 197 12.81 -15.46 1.62
C LYS A 197 13.87 -14.41 1.97
N LYS A 198 15.02 -14.47 1.32
CA LYS A 198 16.12 -13.53 1.53
C LYS A 198 15.78 -12.15 1.00
N ALA A 199 16.09 -11.10 1.76
CA ALA A 199 15.97 -9.72 1.34
C ALA A 199 17.03 -9.34 0.29
N ASN A 200 16.74 -8.31 -0.52
CA ASN A 200 17.73 -7.70 -1.39
C ASN A 200 18.68 -6.77 -0.61
N GLY A 201 19.62 -6.12 -1.32
CA GLY A 201 20.64 -5.26 -0.73
C GLY A 201 20.11 -4.01 -0.03
N TYR A 202 18.84 -3.64 -0.25
CA TYR A 202 18.16 -2.55 0.47
C TYR A 202 17.27 -3.06 1.63
N GLY A 203 17.26 -4.37 1.90
CA GLY A 203 16.45 -4.96 2.96
C GLY A 203 14.96 -5.12 2.59
N LEU A 204 14.64 -5.18 1.30
CA LEU A 204 13.30 -5.41 0.79
C LEU A 204 13.08 -6.89 0.50
N TYR A 205 11.89 -7.38 0.82
CA TYR A 205 11.48 -8.77 0.66
C TYR A 205 10.42 -8.91 -0.42
N ASP A 206 10.30 -10.11 -0.97
CA ASP A 206 9.22 -10.52 -1.86
C ASP A 206 9.09 -9.65 -3.12
N MET A 207 10.20 -8.97 -3.53
CA MET A 207 10.26 -8.19 -4.78
C MET A 207 10.39 -9.09 -6.02
N SER A 208 10.45 -10.42 -5.84
CA SER A 208 10.42 -11.44 -6.90
C SER A 208 9.49 -12.56 -6.45
N GLY A 209 8.32 -12.69 -7.07
CA GLY A 209 7.29 -13.69 -6.75
C GLY A 209 6.31 -13.26 -5.67
N ASN A 210 5.68 -14.21 -5.02
CA ASN A 210 4.57 -14.12 -4.07
C ASN A 210 3.30 -13.53 -4.70
N VAL A 211 3.13 -12.21 -4.81
CA VAL A 211 2.05 -11.59 -5.58
C VAL A 211 2.56 -10.51 -6.52
N TRP A 212 1.93 -10.37 -7.69
CA TRP A 212 2.10 -9.20 -8.54
C TRP A 212 1.78 -7.93 -7.78
N GLU A 213 2.53 -6.87 -8.00
CA GLU A 213 2.38 -5.62 -7.30
C GLU A 213 1.95 -4.50 -8.22
N TRP A 214 0.76 -3.94 -7.98
CA TRP A 214 0.28 -2.77 -8.72
C TRP A 214 1.26 -1.60 -8.62
N CYS A 215 1.54 -0.99 -9.76
CA CYS A 215 2.33 0.24 -9.88
C CYS A 215 1.47 1.40 -10.39
N TRP A 216 1.91 2.62 -10.12
CA TRP A 216 1.37 3.81 -10.75
C TRP A 216 1.87 3.91 -12.18
N GLY A 217 0.98 4.22 -13.09
CA GLY A 217 1.24 4.39 -14.51
C GLY A 217 0.20 3.68 -15.36
N VAL A 218 -0.04 4.23 -16.53
CA VAL A 218 -0.98 3.71 -17.53
C VAL A 218 -0.18 3.02 -18.61
N ASN A 219 -0.65 1.86 -19.06
CA ASN A 219 -0.11 1.29 -20.28
C ASN A 219 -0.48 2.20 -21.47
N PRO A 220 0.48 2.71 -22.24
CA PRO A 220 0.19 3.68 -23.31
C PRO A 220 -0.67 3.08 -24.44
N ASP A 221 -0.59 1.76 -24.63
CA ASP A 221 -1.33 1.07 -25.68
C ASP A 221 -2.76 0.67 -25.25
N PHE A 222 -3.00 0.61 -23.93
CA PHE A 222 -4.27 0.16 -23.35
C PHE A 222 -4.64 1.00 -22.13
N SER A 223 -5.47 2.04 -22.31
CA SER A 223 -5.80 3.04 -21.28
C SER A 223 -6.42 2.46 -19.99
N GLY A 224 -7.14 1.34 -20.09
CA GLY A 224 -7.73 0.64 -18.92
C GLY A 224 -6.77 -0.26 -18.16
N TYR A 225 -5.50 -0.38 -18.60
CA TYR A 225 -4.53 -1.29 -18.01
C TYR A 225 -3.50 -0.52 -17.17
N ARG A 226 -3.05 -1.17 -16.11
CA ARG A 226 -2.02 -0.67 -15.20
C ARG A 226 -0.88 -1.66 -15.11
N PHE A 227 0.33 -1.16 -14.87
CA PHE A 227 1.50 -1.99 -14.71
C PHE A 227 1.51 -2.72 -13.37
N CYS A 228 2.05 -3.94 -13.41
CA CYS A 228 2.42 -4.73 -12.25
C CYS A 228 3.84 -5.24 -12.40
N CYS A 229 4.55 -5.34 -11.27
CA CYS A 229 5.92 -5.82 -11.21
C CYS A 229 6.04 -7.02 -10.25
N GLY A 230 7.16 -7.74 -10.31
CA GLY A 230 7.56 -8.76 -9.35
C GLY A 230 7.18 -10.19 -9.67
N GLY A 231 6.21 -10.43 -10.55
CA GLY A 231 5.69 -11.78 -10.75
C GLY A 231 4.83 -12.25 -9.60
N SER A 232 4.44 -13.52 -9.59
CA SER A 232 3.61 -14.08 -8.53
C SER A 232 3.94 -15.55 -8.26
N TYR A 233 3.37 -16.08 -7.17
CA TYR A 233 3.46 -17.48 -6.82
C TYR A 233 2.92 -18.44 -7.90
N TYR A 234 2.18 -17.93 -8.84
CA TYR A 234 1.55 -18.70 -9.93
C TYR A 234 2.24 -18.46 -11.28
N TYR A 235 3.31 -17.65 -11.30
CA TYR A 235 3.99 -17.25 -12.54
C TYR A 235 5.35 -17.92 -12.66
N TYR A 236 5.82 -18.11 -13.92
CA TYR A 236 7.13 -18.70 -14.21
C TYR A 236 8.27 -17.75 -13.82
N ASP A 237 9.49 -18.26 -13.75
CA ASP A 237 10.69 -17.57 -13.28
C ASP A 237 10.98 -16.27 -14.05
N GLY A 238 10.85 -16.25 -15.38
CA GLY A 238 11.08 -15.04 -16.19
C GLY A 238 10.16 -13.87 -15.84
N GLY A 239 8.94 -14.14 -15.34
CA GLY A 239 8.02 -13.10 -14.89
C GLY A 239 8.41 -12.48 -13.55
N CYS A 240 9.32 -13.12 -12.78
CA CYS A 240 9.82 -12.65 -11.50
C CYS A 240 11.12 -11.84 -11.59
N GLU A 241 11.63 -11.57 -12.80
CA GLU A 241 12.83 -10.78 -13.03
C GLU A 241 12.62 -9.31 -12.62
N VAL A 242 13.66 -8.66 -12.08
CA VAL A 242 13.57 -7.26 -11.58
C VAL A 242 13.21 -6.24 -12.65
N ASP A 243 13.54 -6.52 -13.92
CA ASP A 243 13.25 -5.63 -15.05
C ASP A 243 11.96 -6.00 -15.79
N TYR A 244 11.31 -7.12 -15.42
CA TYR A 244 10.06 -7.53 -16.05
C TYR A 244 8.87 -6.76 -15.47
N ARG A 245 7.92 -6.43 -16.33
CA ARG A 245 6.64 -5.83 -15.95
C ARG A 245 5.50 -6.45 -16.74
N GLY A 246 4.45 -6.83 -16.07
CA GLY A 246 3.17 -7.19 -16.65
C GLY A 246 2.22 -6.00 -16.66
N TYR A 247 1.05 -6.20 -17.23
CA TYR A 247 -0.04 -5.25 -17.14
C TYR A 247 -1.38 -5.98 -17.12
N PHE A 248 -2.30 -5.46 -16.30
CA PHE A 248 -3.63 -6.04 -16.15
C PHE A 248 -4.67 -4.91 -16.17
N ASN A 249 -5.91 -5.27 -16.49
CA ASN A 249 -7.00 -4.31 -16.38
C ASN A 249 -7.10 -3.78 -14.94
N ALA A 250 -7.23 -2.48 -14.79
CA ALA A 250 -7.20 -1.80 -13.48
C ALA A 250 -8.30 -2.29 -12.51
N SER A 251 -9.42 -2.83 -13.03
CA SER A 251 -10.53 -3.35 -12.23
C SER A 251 -10.32 -4.81 -11.76
N TYR A 252 -9.31 -5.51 -12.28
CA TYR A 252 -9.11 -6.91 -11.96
C TYR A 252 -8.69 -7.12 -10.50
N ARG A 253 -9.28 -8.15 -9.88
CA ARG A 253 -9.04 -8.61 -8.51
C ARG A 253 -8.64 -10.07 -8.52
N TYR A 254 -7.43 -10.33 -9.02
CA TYR A 254 -6.91 -11.68 -9.06
C TYR A 254 -6.30 -12.10 -7.72
N TYR A 255 -6.34 -13.40 -7.47
CA TYR A 255 -5.83 -14.03 -6.23
C TYR A 255 -4.30 -14.08 -6.15
N ASP A 256 -3.61 -13.56 -7.15
CA ASP A 256 -2.16 -13.44 -7.22
C ASP A 256 -1.69 -11.99 -7.48
N ILE A 257 -2.58 -11.00 -7.30
CA ILE A 257 -2.27 -9.58 -7.43
C ILE A 257 -2.56 -8.87 -6.12
N GLY A 258 -1.55 -8.17 -5.62
CA GLY A 258 -1.56 -7.29 -4.47
C GLY A 258 -0.83 -5.98 -4.79
N PHE A 259 -0.17 -5.39 -3.80
CA PHE A 259 0.60 -4.16 -3.98
C PHE A 259 1.52 -3.89 -2.80
N ARG A 260 2.53 -3.05 -3.02
CA ARG A 260 3.26 -2.34 -1.96
C ARG A 260 3.14 -0.84 -2.14
N ILE A 261 3.51 -0.10 -1.12
CA ILE A 261 3.35 1.35 -1.10
C ILE A 261 4.66 2.06 -0.83
N VAL A 262 4.71 3.30 -1.29
CA VAL A 262 5.77 4.27 -0.98
C VAL A 262 5.17 5.49 -0.28
N CYS A 263 5.98 6.26 0.40
CA CYS A 263 5.60 7.56 0.95
C CYS A 263 6.76 8.55 0.84
N ASN A 264 6.41 9.84 0.77
CA ASN A 264 7.36 10.95 0.74
C ASN A 264 7.60 11.52 2.15
N ALA A 265 7.13 10.84 3.22
CA ALA A 265 7.34 11.27 4.60
C ALA A 265 8.81 11.10 5.01
N ASP A 266 9.38 12.14 5.59
CA ASP A 266 10.72 12.15 6.18
C ASP A 266 10.74 11.50 7.58
#